data_77007ed4615c7d9ede921592906a020d
#
_entry.id   77007ed4615c7d9ede921592906a020d
#
_cell.length_a   1.000
_cell.length_b   1.000
_cell.length_c   1.000
_cell.angle_alpha   90.00
_cell.angle_beta   90.00
_cell.angle_gamma   90.00
#
_symmetry.space_group_name_H-M   'P 1'
#
loop_
_entity.id
_entity.type
_entity.pdbx_description
1 polymer ?
#
loop_
_entity_poly.entity_id
_entity_poly.type
_entity_poly.pdbx_seq_one_letter_code
_entity_poly.pdbx_strand_id
1 'polypeptide(L)' 'MSYTVKSLSEMAGVSVRTLHYYEEVGLLSPKRSASNYRIYDEADVQRLQQILLYRD' A
#
# COMPACT_ATOMS: atom_id res chain seq x y z
N MET A 1 7.76 10.51 4.90
CA MET A 1 8.35 9.89 3.72
C MET A 1 7.26 9.18 2.93
N SER A 2 7.37 9.16 1.62
CA SER A 2 6.33 8.56 0.79
C SER A 2 6.90 7.45 -0.08
N TYR A 3 6.03 6.55 -0.52
CA TYR A 3 6.40 5.36 -1.27
C TYR A 3 5.48 5.21 -2.47
N THR A 4 6.05 4.74 -3.59
CA THR A 4 5.24 4.35 -4.74
C THR A 4 4.67 2.95 -4.51
N VAL A 5 3.70 2.56 -5.33
CA VAL A 5 3.13 1.21 -5.22
C VAL A 5 4.21 0.15 -5.48
N LYS A 6 5.09 0.40 -6.44
CA LYS A 6 6.17 -0.54 -6.74
C LYS A 6 7.14 -0.66 -5.56
N SER A 7 7.54 0.49 -5.01
CA SER A 7 8.44 0.54 -3.87
C SER A 7 7.87 -0.20 -2.67
N LEU A 8 6.60 0.06 -2.37
CA LEU A 8 5.93 -0.57 -1.24
C LEU A 8 5.77 -2.08 -1.46
N SER A 9 5.44 -2.50 -2.68
CA SER A 9 5.30 -3.92 -2.98
C SER A 9 6.60 -4.66 -2.75
N GLU A 10 7.72 -4.06 -3.15
CA GLU A 10 9.05 -4.67 -2.95
C GLU A 10 9.42 -4.73 -1.48
N MET A 11 9.16 -3.65 -0.73
CA MET A 11 9.44 -3.62 0.70
C MET A 11 8.65 -4.66 1.47
N ALA A 12 7.40 -4.84 1.12
CA ALA A 12 6.50 -5.72 1.84
C ALA A 12 6.53 -7.17 1.34
N GLY A 13 7.16 -7.41 0.19
CA GLY A 13 7.19 -8.75 -0.38
C GLY A 13 5.86 -9.21 -0.93
N VAL A 14 5.02 -8.29 -1.38
CA VAL A 14 3.72 -8.61 -1.98
C VAL A 14 3.66 -8.02 -3.38
N SER A 15 2.73 -8.51 -4.20
CA SER A 15 2.59 -8.01 -5.56
C SER A 15 1.85 -6.67 -5.56
N VAL A 16 2.06 -5.90 -6.63
CA VAL A 16 1.31 -4.66 -6.87
C VAL A 16 -0.19 -4.97 -6.90
N ARG A 17 -0.56 -6.08 -7.51
CA ARG A 17 -1.96 -6.49 -7.59
C ARG A 17 -2.58 -6.69 -6.21
N THR A 18 -1.81 -7.26 -5.28
CA THR A 18 -2.26 -7.45 -3.90
C THR A 18 -2.54 -6.11 -3.24
N LEU A 19 -1.67 -5.12 -3.46
CA LEU A 19 -1.88 -3.78 -2.90
C LEU A 19 -3.12 -3.13 -3.49
N HIS A 20 -3.36 -3.29 -4.78
CA HIS A 20 -4.57 -2.76 -5.43
C HIS A 20 -5.82 -3.43 -4.87
N TYR A 21 -5.76 -4.72 -4.60
CA TYR A 21 -6.87 -5.43 -3.96
C TYR A 21 -7.18 -4.86 -2.59
N TYR A 22 -6.15 -4.61 -1.78
CA TYR A 22 -6.35 -4.03 -0.45
C TYR A 22 -6.97 -2.63 -0.53
N GLU A 23 -6.61 -1.87 -1.56
CA GLU A 23 -7.24 -0.57 -1.78
C GLU A 23 -8.71 -0.74 -2.15
N GLU A 24 -9.03 -1.68 -3.03
CA GLU A 24 -10.39 -1.94 -3.47
C GLU A 24 -11.33 -2.29 -2.33
N VAL A 25 -10.85 -3.11 -1.39
CA VAL A 25 -11.68 -3.54 -0.26
C VAL A 25 -11.62 -2.56 0.91
N GLY A 26 -10.93 -1.44 0.75
CA GLY A 26 -10.91 -0.39 1.75
C GLY A 26 -9.92 -0.58 2.89
N LEU A 27 -8.99 -1.51 2.76
CA LEU A 27 -7.98 -1.74 3.79
C LEU A 27 -6.81 -0.75 3.68
N LEU A 28 -6.55 -0.23 2.49
CA LEU A 28 -5.54 0.79 2.26
C LEU A 28 -6.18 1.99 1.56
N SER A 29 -5.72 3.19 1.89
CA SER A 29 -6.27 4.42 1.30
C SER A 29 -5.12 5.35 0.91
N PRO A 30 -4.36 5.00 -0.14
CA PRO A 30 -3.26 5.85 -0.56
C PRO A 30 -3.76 7.17 -1.10
N LYS A 31 -2.95 8.19 -0.94
CA LYS A 31 -3.23 9.50 -1.53
C LYS A 31 -2.80 9.50 -2.99
N ARG A 32 -3.25 10.50 -3.73
CA ARG A 32 -2.86 10.68 -5.11
C ARG A 32 -2.04 11.94 -5.25
N SER A 33 -0.99 11.87 -6.06
CA SER A 33 -0.21 13.05 -6.40
C SER A 33 -0.97 13.91 -7.40
N ALA A 34 -0.41 15.09 -7.72
CA ALA A 34 -0.97 15.95 -8.75
C ALA A 34 -1.06 15.26 -10.10
N SER A 35 -0.19 14.29 -10.36
CA SER A 35 -0.19 13.51 -11.60
C SER A 35 -1.04 12.24 -11.48
N ASN A 36 -1.80 12.12 -10.41
CA ASN A 36 -2.71 11.00 -10.16
C ASN A 36 -2.02 9.67 -9.89
N TYR A 37 -0.76 9.70 -9.45
CA TYR A 37 -0.06 8.51 -9.00
C TYR A 37 -0.40 8.21 -7.54
N ARG A 38 -0.50 6.94 -7.19
CA ARG A 38 -0.72 6.53 -5.80
C ARG A 38 0.52 6.83 -4.97
N ILE A 39 0.31 7.42 -3.80
CA ILE A 39 1.37 7.73 -2.86
C ILE A 39 0.98 7.12 -1.51
N TYR A 40 1.85 6.25 -0.99
CA TYR A 40 1.67 5.61 0.31
C TYR A 40 2.55 6.31 1.33
N ASP A 41 2.00 6.63 2.50
CA ASP A 41 2.77 7.27 3.56
C ASP A 41 3.08 6.25 4.67
N GLU A 42 3.68 6.73 5.76
CA GLU A 42 4.05 5.84 6.87
C GLU A 42 2.83 5.17 7.50
N ALA A 43 1.70 5.86 7.54
CA ALA A 43 0.49 5.27 8.08
C ALA A 43 0.01 4.10 7.22
N ASP A 44 0.14 4.23 5.90
CA ASP A 44 -0.19 3.14 4.98
C ASP A 44 0.75 1.96 5.18
N VAL A 45 2.04 2.22 5.38
CA VAL A 45 3.02 1.16 5.62
C VAL A 45 2.67 0.40 6.91
N GLN A 46 2.35 1.12 7.97
CA GLN A 46 1.97 0.49 9.24
C GLN A 46 0.70 -0.33 9.09
N ARG A 47 -0.29 0.21 8.37
CA ARG A 47 -1.54 -0.50 8.13
C ARG A 47 -1.28 -1.78 7.34
N LEU A 48 -0.43 -1.71 6.33
CA LEU A 48 -0.08 -2.89 5.53
C LEU A 48 0.60 -3.95 6.39
N GLN A 49 1.50 -3.54 7.28
CA GLN A 49 2.16 -4.49 8.18
C GLN A 49 1.14 -5.22 9.04
N GLN A 50 0.12 -4.52 9.54
CA GLN A 50 -0.94 -5.14 10.32
C GLN A 50 -1.76 -6.12 9.49
N ILE A 51 -2.09 -5.73 8.26
CA ILE A 51 -2.83 -6.60 7.35
C ILE A 51 -2.07 -7.91 7.12
N LEU A 52 -0.78 -7.80 6.84
CA LEU A 52 0.06 -8.96 6.57
C LEU A 52 0.25 -9.84 7.80
N LEU A 53 0.22 -9.24 8.99
CA LEU A 53 0.35 -9.96 10.24
C LEU A 53 -0.87 -10.85 10.52
N TYR A 54 -2.05 -10.40 10.13
CA TYR A 54 -3.30 -11.11 10.40
C TYR A 54 -3.75 -12.02 9.28
N ARG A 55 -3.12 -11.94 8.12
CA ARG A 55 -3.47 -12.86 7.04
C ARG A 55 -2.72 -14.17 7.23
N ASP A 56 -3.26 -15.21 6.74
CA ASP A 56 -2.54 -16.50 6.74
C ASP A 56 -2.16 -16.93 5.36
#